data_dff89ed3b0cc5fb9a97e99e98b501e5c
#
_entry.id   dff89ed3b0cc5fb9a97e99e98b501e5c
#
_cell.length_a   1.000
_cell.length_b   1.000
_cell.length_c   1.000
_cell.angle_alpha   90.00
_cell.angle_beta   90.00
_cell.angle_gamma   90.00
#
_symmetry.space_group_name_H-M   'P 1'
#
loop_
_entity.id
_entity.type
_entity.pdbx_description
1 polymer ?
#
loop_
_entity_poly.entity_id
_entity_poly.type
_entity_poly.pdbx_seq_one_letter_code
_entity_poly.pdbx_strand_id
1 'polypeptide(L)'
;MKTTDNTILITGGGSGIGFEMAKLFSKNNTVIITGRDENRLKEAASQLENTHYIVSDITKEKDINSLAKYIETQFPNLNILINNAGRAIVHDLIEKEGNAHDKALDEITTNYLSTIRITEKLLPFLSTKREAAVVNVSSVSALVPSHILSTYSASKAALHSHTQSLRHFLKDSSVRVFELMPPLVNTEFSKEIGGEKGIHPSVVAQDLFNALTENKFEVHVGDTAAIYQLSLSSPKEAFNVMNN
;
A
#
# COMPACT_ATOMS: atom_id res chain seq x y z
N MET A 1 -11.46 12.51 -7.54
CA MET A 1 -10.39 13.47 -7.84
C MET A 1 -9.89 13.29 -9.29
N LYS A 2 -9.12 14.27 -9.82
CA LYS A 2 -8.50 14.07 -11.14
C LYS A 2 -7.48 12.93 -11.10
N THR A 3 -7.36 12.18 -12.20
CA THR A 3 -6.39 11.07 -12.37
C THR A 3 -5.30 11.41 -13.40
N THR A 4 -5.24 12.67 -13.84
CA THR A 4 -4.24 13.24 -14.74
C THR A 4 -3.62 14.49 -14.13
N ASP A 5 -2.44 14.87 -14.59
CA ASP A 5 -1.69 16.08 -14.18
C ASP A 5 -1.33 16.07 -12.66
N ASN A 6 -1.21 14.89 -12.08
CA ASN A 6 -0.77 14.73 -10.70
C ASN A 6 0.74 14.47 -10.63
N THR A 7 1.30 14.69 -9.45
CA THR A 7 2.60 14.16 -9.05
C THR A 7 2.38 13.13 -7.94
N ILE A 8 2.78 11.90 -8.16
CA ILE A 8 2.42 10.73 -7.37
C ILE A 8 3.68 10.07 -6.79
N LEU A 9 3.75 9.90 -5.49
CA LEU A 9 4.79 9.12 -4.82
C LEU A 9 4.25 7.73 -4.49
N ILE A 10 4.95 6.67 -4.95
CA ILE A 10 4.57 5.27 -4.70
C ILE A 10 5.71 4.58 -3.95
N THR A 11 5.46 4.19 -2.71
CA THR A 11 6.42 3.37 -1.97
C THR A 11 6.34 1.91 -2.44
N GLY A 12 7.50 1.24 -2.58
CA GLY A 12 7.54 -0.12 -3.13
C GLY A 12 7.14 -0.19 -4.61
N GLY A 13 7.43 0.85 -5.39
CA GLY A 13 7.01 0.98 -6.79
C GLY A 13 7.85 0.18 -7.80
N GLY A 14 8.89 -0.52 -7.37
CA GLY A 14 9.80 -1.25 -8.27
C GLY A 14 9.30 -2.63 -8.71
N SER A 15 8.17 -3.14 -8.21
CA SER A 15 7.61 -4.44 -8.59
C SER A 15 6.14 -4.60 -8.21
N GLY A 16 5.51 -5.67 -8.68
CA GLY A 16 4.18 -6.09 -8.28
C GLY A 16 3.10 -5.01 -8.44
N ILE A 17 2.27 -4.86 -7.42
CA ILE A 17 1.17 -3.88 -7.41
C ILE A 17 1.69 -2.46 -7.61
N GLY A 18 2.79 -2.10 -6.92
CA GLY A 18 3.38 -0.77 -7.01
C GLY A 18 3.87 -0.42 -8.42
N PHE A 19 4.49 -1.39 -9.11
CA PHE A 19 4.92 -1.22 -10.49
C PHE A 19 3.73 -1.06 -11.46
N GLU A 20 2.68 -1.87 -11.32
CA GLU A 20 1.51 -1.76 -12.20
C GLU A 20 0.74 -0.45 -11.94
N MET A 21 0.70 0.05 -10.70
CA MET A 21 0.20 1.40 -10.41
C MET A 21 1.07 2.46 -11.09
N ALA A 22 2.39 2.38 -10.95
CA ALA A 22 3.31 3.31 -11.61
C ALA A 22 3.12 3.30 -13.13
N LYS A 23 3.00 2.12 -13.74
CA LYS A 23 2.77 1.95 -15.18
C LYS A 23 1.45 2.54 -15.67
N LEU A 24 0.39 2.39 -14.88
CA LEU A 24 -0.91 2.94 -15.23
C LEU A 24 -0.92 4.47 -15.13
N PHE A 25 -0.41 4.99 -14.01
CA PHE A 25 -0.46 6.42 -13.72
C PHE A 25 0.56 7.25 -14.52
N SER A 26 1.74 6.71 -14.85
CA SER A 26 2.81 7.46 -15.54
C SER A 26 2.44 7.97 -16.93
N LYS A 27 1.43 7.41 -17.54
CA LYS A 27 0.94 7.85 -18.86
C LYS A 27 0.48 9.31 -18.87
N ASN A 28 -0.09 9.79 -17.77
CA ASN A 28 -0.68 11.14 -17.69
C ASN A 28 -0.31 11.88 -16.40
N ASN A 29 0.69 11.39 -15.65
CA ASN A 29 1.13 11.99 -14.39
C ASN A 29 2.65 11.88 -14.26
N THR A 30 3.25 12.70 -13.41
CA THR A 30 4.62 12.49 -12.94
C THR A 30 4.59 11.47 -11.80
N VAL A 31 5.33 10.37 -11.92
CA VAL A 31 5.39 9.31 -10.92
C VAL A 31 6.78 9.23 -10.31
N ILE A 32 6.85 9.13 -9.00
CA ILE A 32 8.07 8.87 -8.24
C ILE A 32 7.90 7.51 -7.56
N ILE A 33 8.78 6.56 -7.87
CA ILE A 33 8.80 5.25 -7.22
C ILE A 33 9.94 5.17 -6.21
N THR A 34 9.69 4.54 -5.06
CA THR A 34 10.75 4.31 -4.07
C THR A 34 10.85 2.85 -3.66
N GLY A 35 12.02 2.47 -3.18
CA GLY A 35 12.34 1.13 -2.69
C GLY A 35 13.79 1.04 -2.26
N ARG A 36 14.22 -0.13 -1.79
CA ARG A 36 15.57 -0.36 -1.25
C ARG A 36 16.59 -0.79 -2.32
N ASP A 37 16.11 -1.44 -3.37
CA ASP A 37 16.93 -2.00 -4.44
C ASP A 37 17.01 -1.02 -5.61
N GLU A 38 18.16 -0.39 -5.77
CA GLU A 38 18.39 0.60 -6.82
C GLU A 38 18.29 0.00 -8.22
N ASN A 39 18.83 -1.22 -8.43
CA ASN A 39 18.81 -1.85 -9.75
C ASN A 39 17.37 -2.13 -10.20
N ARG A 40 16.54 -2.67 -9.30
CA ARG A 40 15.13 -2.92 -9.56
C ARG A 40 14.36 -1.63 -9.83
N LEU A 41 14.63 -0.58 -9.07
CA LEU A 41 13.99 0.73 -9.29
C LEU A 41 14.38 1.34 -10.63
N LYS A 42 15.67 1.28 -10.98
CA LYS A 42 16.21 1.78 -12.25
C LYS A 42 15.60 1.03 -13.43
N GLU A 43 15.54 -0.30 -13.35
CA GLU A 43 14.91 -1.14 -14.36
C GLU A 43 13.42 -0.80 -14.52
N ALA A 44 12.68 -0.70 -13.39
CA ALA A 44 11.27 -0.34 -13.42
C ALA A 44 11.05 1.05 -14.06
N ALA A 45 11.79 2.05 -13.63
CA ALA A 45 11.66 3.41 -14.17
C ALA A 45 12.00 3.50 -15.65
N SER A 46 12.96 2.69 -16.14
CA SER A 46 13.35 2.68 -17.56
C SER A 46 12.25 2.16 -18.50
N GLN A 47 11.27 1.44 -17.98
CA GLN A 47 10.14 0.89 -18.73
C GLN A 47 8.91 1.79 -18.72
N LEU A 48 8.95 2.91 -17.99
CA LEU A 48 7.79 3.76 -17.71
C LEU A 48 8.04 5.20 -18.18
N GLU A 49 6.98 5.82 -18.69
CA GLU A 49 7.02 7.24 -19.04
C GLU A 49 6.95 8.10 -17.75
N ASN A 50 7.46 9.32 -17.81
CA ASN A 50 7.32 10.32 -16.74
C ASN A 50 7.59 9.78 -15.30
N THR A 51 8.53 8.82 -15.18
CA THR A 51 8.80 8.14 -13.92
C THR A 51 10.22 8.43 -13.43
N HIS A 52 10.31 8.85 -12.17
CA HIS A 52 11.55 9.03 -11.42
C HIS A 52 11.67 7.94 -10.36
N TYR A 53 12.90 7.61 -9.95
CA TYR A 53 13.10 6.72 -8.82
C TYR A 53 13.99 7.35 -7.75
N ILE A 54 13.75 6.96 -6.50
CA ILE A 54 14.54 7.37 -5.34
C ILE A 54 14.77 6.14 -4.46
N VAL A 55 16.04 5.85 -4.17
CA VAL A 55 16.38 4.77 -3.22
C VAL A 55 16.07 5.25 -1.81
N SER A 56 15.21 4.53 -1.11
CA SER A 56 14.79 4.85 0.25
C SER A 56 14.27 3.61 0.96
N ASP A 57 14.78 3.34 2.14
CA ASP A 57 14.24 2.32 3.04
C ASP A 57 13.23 2.97 4.00
N ILE A 58 11.95 2.69 3.78
CA ILE A 58 10.87 3.28 4.59
C ILE A 58 10.92 2.89 6.06
N THR A 59 11.69 1.87 6.44
CA THR A 59 11.87 1.48 7.85
C THR A 59 12.88 2.36 8.57
N LYS A 60 13.70 3.11 7.82
CA LYS A 60 14.74 4.00 8.37
C LYS A 60 14.27 5.44 8.42
N GLU A 61 14.23 6.00 9.62
CA GLU A 61 13.83 7.38 9.83
C GLU A 61 14.67 8.40 9.03
N LYS A 62 15.98 8.18 8.96
CA LYS A 62 16.90 9.04 8.20
C LYS A 62 16.52 9.08 6.72
N ASP A 63 16.18 7.92 6.14
CA ASP A 63 15.82 7.81 4.72
C ASP A 63 14.49 8.53 4.45
N ILE A 64 13.49 8.35 5.32
CA ILE A 64 12.20 9.04 5.21
C ILE A 64 12.37 10.56 5.32
N ASN A 65 13.18 11.04 6.28
CA ASN A 65 13.44 12.47 6.43
C ASN A 65 14.12 13.06 5.18
N SER A 66 15.08 12.33 4.61
CA SER A 66 15.78 12.72 3.37
C SER A 66 14.84 12.71 2.17
N LEU A 67 14.00 11.67 2.06
CA LEU A 67 12.99 11.54 1.01
C LEU A 67 11.99 12.69 1.07
N ALA A 68 11.42 12.98 2.22
CA ALA A 68 10.44 14.06 2.38
C ALA A 68 11.04 15.42 1.95
N LYS A 69 12.23 15.75 2.45
CA LYS A 69 12.94 16.99 2.08
C LYS A 69 13.23 17.06 0.58
N TYR A 70 13.65 15.96 -0.03
CA TYR A 70 13.91 15.89 -1.46
C TYR A 70 12.63 16.09 -2.28
N ILE A 71 11.54 15.44 -1.89
CA ILE A 71 10.22 15.58 -2.53
C ILE A 71 9.74 17.03 -2.47
N GLU A 72 9.77 17.67 -1.32
CA GLU A 72 9.34 19.05 -1.16
C GLU A 72 10.10 20.03 -2.06
N THR A 73 11.40 19.77 -2.30
CA THR A 73 12.26 20.65 -3.09
C THR A 73 12.22 20.34 -4.60
N GLN A 74 12.22 19.08 -5.00
CA GLN A 74 12.33 18.66 -6.39
C GLN A 74 10.97 18.38 -7.05
N PHE A 75 9.96 18.06 -6.26
CA PHE A 75 8.61 17.74 -6.73
C PHE A 75 7.55 18.57 -5.99
N PRO A 76 7.61 19.92 -6.11
CA PRO A 76 6.73 20.82 -5.36
C PRO A 76 5.24 20.62 -5.67
N ASN A 77 4.91 19.90 -6.72
CA ASN A 77 3.54 19.59 -7.11
C ASN A 77 3.04 18.25 -6.59
N LEU A 78 3.82 17.50 -5.77
CA LEU A 78 3.34 16.25 -5.17
C LEU A 78 1.99 16.47 -4.51
N ASN A 79 1.01 15.66 -4.92
CA ASN A 79 -0.34 15.72 -4.37
C ASN A 79 -0.96 14.33 -4.09
N ILE A 80 -0.29 13.24 -4.47
CA ILE A 80 -0.76 11.88 -4.16
C ILE A 80 0.39 11.08 -3.53
N LEU A 81 0.15 10.53 -2.33
CA LEU A 81 1.02 9.56 -1.67
C LEU A 81 0.35 8.19 -1.68
N ILE A 82 1.01 7.19 -2.27
CA ILE A 82 0.57 5.79 -2.25
C ILE A 82 1.53 4.97 -1.37
N ASN A 83 1.07 4.62 -0.19
CA ASN A 83 1.75 3.75 0.76
C ASN A 83 1.48 2.29 0.36
N ASN A 84 2.32 1.77 -0.53
CA ASN A 84 2.20 0.40 -1.06
C ASN A 84 3.28 -0.56 -0.54
N ALA A 85 4.45 -0.05 -0.16
CA ALA A 85 5.50 -0.91 0.38
C ALA A 85 5.00 -1.76 1.54
N GLY A 86 5.30 -3.04 1.51
CA GLY A 86 4.85 -3.98 2.52
C GLY A 86 5.75 -5.21 2.59
N ARG A 87 5.53 -6.01 3.62
CA ARG A 87 6.19 -7.28 3.88
C ARG A 87 5.20 -8.29 4.45
N ALA A 88 5.28 -9.53 3.97
CA ALA A 88 4.57 -10.68 4.54
C ALA A 88 5.58 -11.82 4.72
N ILE A 89 5.51 -12.49 5.85
CA ILE A 89 6.43 -13.58 6.18
C ILE A 89 5.60 -14.76 6.66
N VAL A 90 5.68 -15.87 5.93
CA VAL A 90 5.08 -17.13 6.37
C VAL A 90 5.84 -17.66 7.58
N HIS A 91 5.13 -18.15 8.58
CA HIS A 91 5.75 -18.78 9.72
C HIS A 91 4.83 -19.83 10.36
N ASP A 92 5.45 -20.83 10.95
CA ASP A 92 4.78 -21.79 11.82
C ASP A 92 5.00 -21.39 13.28
N LEU A 93 3.91 -21.25 14.04
CA LEU A 93 3.96 -20.89 15.46
C LEU A 93 4.40 -22.06 16.35
N ILE A 94 4.39 -23.29 15.83
CA ILE A 94 4.75 -24.51 16.56
C ILE A 94 6.24 -24.84 16.37
N GLU A 95 6.87 -24.32 15.31
CA GLU A 95 8.30 -24.52 15.09
C GLU A 95 9.13 -24.00 16.27
N LYS A 96 10.06 -24.83 16.75
CA LYS A 96 10.90 -24.56 17.92
C LYS A 96 11.76 -23.29 17.77
N GLU A 97 12.05 -22.85 16.53
CA GLU A 97 12.78 -21.66 16.17
C GLU A 97 11.92 -20.65 15.39
N GLY A 98 10.60 -20.69 15.60
CA GLY A 98 9.61 -20.00 14.78
C GLY A 98 9.72 -18.47 14.68
N ASN A 99 10.45 -17.83 15.62
CA ASN A 99 10.84 -16.42 15.56
C ASN A 99 9.69 -15.45 15.24
N ALA A 100 8.47 -15.82 15.66
CA ALA A 100 7.24 -15.08 15.35
C ALA A 100 7.28 -13.62 15.83
N HIS A 101 7.93 -13.38 16.98
CA HIS A 101 8.11 -12.03 17.52
C HIS A 101 8.90 -11.12 16.54
N ASP A 102 10.04 -11.59 16.04
CA ASP A 102 10.90 -10.77 15.17
C ASP A 102 10.25 -10.57 13.80
N LYS A 103 9.54 -11.60 13.29
CA LYS A 103 8.71 -11.49 12.09
C LYS A 103 7.61 -10.45 12.27
N ALA A 104 6.90 -10.48 13.40
CA ALA A 104 5.88 -9.50 13.74
C ALA A 104 6.45 -8.09 13.83
N LEU A 105 7.62 -7.92 14.46
CA LEU A 105 8.31 -6.63 14.57
C LEU A 105 8.70 -6.07 13.19
N ASP A 106 9.21 -6.90 12.30
CA ASP A 106 9.56 -6.52 10.93
C ASP A 106 8.32 -6.10 10.13
N GLU A 107 7.25 -6.90 10.19
CA GLU A 107 6.00 -6.63 9.48
C GLU A 107 5.27 -5.40 10.02
N ILE A 108 5.14 -5.25 11.33
CA ILE A 108 4.48 -4.06 11.91
C ILE A 108 5.29 -2.79 11.64
N THR A 109 6.63 -2.87 11.67
CA THR A 109 7.50 -1.76 11.33
C THR A 109 7.34 -1.36 9.88
N THR A 110 7.34 -2.33 8.96
CA THR A 110 7.24 -2.05 7.52
C THR A 110 5.84 -1.62 7.12
N ASN A 111 4.80 -2.39 7.51
CA ASN A 111 3.45 -2.23 6.98
C ASN A 111 2.67 -1.10 7.65
N TYR A 112 2.98 -0.80 8.92
CA TYR A 112 2.22 0.13 9.74
C TYR A 112 3.04 1.33 10.19
N LEU A 113 4.09 1.14 10.98
CA LEU A 113 4.83 2.26 11.57
C LEU A 113 5.53 3.13 10.51
N SER A 114 6.08 2.52 9.46
CA SER A 114 6.67 3.27 8.35
C SER A 114 5.65 4.06 7.55
N THR A 115 4.45 3.49 7.36
CA THR A 115 3.33 4.18 6.70
C THR A 115 2.89 5.42 7.49
N ILE A 116 2.80 5.32 8.82
CA ILE A 116 2.52 6.48 9.67
C ILE A 116 3.60 7.52 9.50
N ARG A 117 4.88 7.13 9.61
CA ARG A 117 6.01 8.06 9.60
C ARG A 117 6.11 8.84 8.28
N ILE A 118 6.00 8.18 7.14
CA ILE A 118 6.05 8.88 5.85
C ILE A 118 4.84 9.77 5.64
N THR A 119 3.66 9.31 6.06
CA THR A 119 2.43 10.11 5.99
C THR A 119 2.55 11.35 6.88
N GLU A 120 2.98 11.22 8.14
CA GLU A 120 3.22 12.33 9.06
C GLU A 120 4.17 13.38 8.47
N LYS A 121 5.25 12.94 7.84
CA LYS A 121 6.24 13.85 7.23
C LYS A 121 5.71 14.60 6.02
N LEU A 122 4.90 13.97 5.18
CA LEU A 122 4.39 14.58 3.94
C LEU A 122 3.02 15.23 4.10
N LEU A 123 2.26 14.91 5.15
CA LEU A 123 0.90 15.41 5.33
C LEU A 123 0.80 16.94 5.42
N PRO A 124 1.68 17.66 6.15
CA PRO A 124 1.66 19.14 6.14
C PRO A 124 1.85 19.71 4.74
N PHE A 125 2.74 19.12 3.95
CA PHE A 125 2.99 19.53 2.57
C PHE A 125 1.81 19.20 1.65
N LEU A 126 1.23 18.01 1.74
CA LEU A 126 0.03 17.61 0.99
C LEU A 126 -1.17 18.52 1.31
N SER A 127 -1.31 18.93 2.57
CA SER A 127 -2.40 19.80 3.02
C SER A 127 -2.36 21.21 2.42
N THR A 128 -1.22 21.63 1.85
CA THR A 128 -1.12 22.90 1.11
C THR A 128 -1.69 22.83 -0.31
N LYS A 129 -1.98 21.63 -0.81
CA LYS A 129 -2.48 21.43 -2.18
C LYS A 129 -3.98 21.68 -2.24
N ARG A 130 -4.45 22.13 -3.40
CA ARG A 130 -5.89 22.34 -3.63
C ARG A 130 -6.66 21.02 -3.55
N GLU A 131 -6.06 19.93 -3.99
CA GLU A 131 -6.60 18.58 -3.93
C GLU A 131 -5.42 17.61 -3.76
N ALA A 132 -5.47 16.79 -2.72
CA ALA A 132 -4.46 15.78 -2.44
C ALA A 132 -5.08 14.46 -1.99
N ALA A 133 -4.29 13.38 -2.06
CA ALA A 133 -4.69 12.09 -1.54
C ALA A 133 -3.55 11.34 -0.84
N VAL A 134 -3.94 10.57 0.17
CA VAL A 134 -3.16 9.49 0.75
C VAL A 134 -3.88 8.18 0.45
N VAL A 135 -3.19 7.23 -0.15
CA VAL A 135 -3.69 5.89 -0.42
C VAL A 135 -2.89 4.90 0.42
N ASN A 136 -3.56 4.15 1.28
CA ASN A 136 -2.93 3.07 2.04
C ASN A 136 -3.31 1.72 1.43
N VAL A 137 -2.31 0.92 1.04
CA VAL A 137 -2.52 -0.44 0.55
C VAL A 137 -2.51 -1.40 1.74
N SER A 138 -3.70 -1.79 2.19
CA SER A 138 -3.89 -2.79 3.24
C SER A 138 -4.00 -4.20 2.64
N SER A 139 -5.05 -4.95 2.93
CA SER A 139 -5.28 -6.31 2.42
C SER A 139 -6.66 -6.80 2.84
N VAL A 140 -7.20 -7.82 2.17
CA VAL A 140 -8.31 -8.64 2.67
C VAL A 140 -8.01 -9.21 4.06
N SER A 141 -6.72 -9.52 4.33
CA SER A 141 -6.27 -10.03 5.63
C SER A 141 -6.38 -9.01 6.77
N ALA A 142 -6.62 -7.74 6.48
CA ALA A 142 -6.96 -6.74 7.48
C ALA A 142 -8.38 -6.89 8.02
N LEU A 143 -9.25 -7.48 7.22
CA LEU A 143 -10.69 -7.70 7.54
C LEU A 143 -10.92 -9.10 8.12
N VAL A 144 -10.28 -10.10 7.53
CA VAL A 144 -10.36 -11.50 7.97
C VAL A 144 -8.94 -12.09 7.99
N PRO A 145 -8.41 -12.45 9.18
CA PRO A 145 -7.02 -12.86 9.28
C PRO A 145 -6.75 -14.23 8.64
N SER A 146 -5.57 -14.35 8.03
CA SER A 146 -5.03 -15.63 7.54
C SER A 146 -4.18 -16.28 8.64
N HIS A 147 -4.37 -17.58 8.90
CA HIS A 147 -3.64 -18.30 9.95
C HIS A 147 -2.15 -18.46 9.63
N ILE A 148 -1.79 -18.64 8.35
CA ILE A 148 -0.39 -18.76 7.90
C ILE A 148 0.35 -17.42 7.86
N LEU A 149 -0.39 -16.30 7.92
CA LEU A 149 0.12 -14.93 7.90
C LEU A 149 -0.42 -14.14 9.10
N SER A 150 -0.42 -14.73 10.31
CA SER A 150 -1.09 -14.14 11.45
C SER A 150 -0.53 -12.77 11.85
N THR A 151 0.79 -12.59 11.83
CA THR A 151 1.48 -11.33 12.16
C THR A 151 1.32 -10.27 11.06
N TYR A 152 1.34 -10.70 9.79
CA TYR A 152 0.98 -9.84 8.66
C TYR A 152 -0.44 -9.32 8.78
N SER A 153 -1.41 -10.22 9.02
CA SER A 153 -2.83 -9.86 9.19
C SER A 153 -3.01 -8.83 10.30
N ALA A 154 -2.34 -9.02 11.44
CA ALA A 154 -2.34 -8.06 12.54
C ALA A 154 -1.78 -6.70 12.12
N SER A 155 -0.67 -6.66 11.36
CA SER A 155 -0.09 -5.42 10.86
C SER A 155 -1.02 -4.67 9.89
N LYS A 156 -1.74 -5.41 9.05
CA LYS A 156 -2.70 -4.84 8.09
C LYS A 156 -4.01 -4.41 8.78
N ALA A 157 -4.44 -5.10 9.83
CA ALA A 157 -5.56 -4.67 10.66
C ALA A 157 -5.24 -3.36 11.41
N ALA A 158 -4.01 -3.21 11.92
CA ALA A 158 -3.56 -1.95 12.51
C ALA A 158 -3.58 -0.80 11.48
N LEU A 159 -3.11 -1.05 10.24
CA LEU A 159 -3.15 -0.07 9.17
C LEU A 159 -4.59 0.29 8.78
N HIS A 160 -5.49 -0.69 8.69
CA HIS A 160 -6.92 -0.47 8.42
C HIS A 160 -7.55 0.46 9.46
N SER A 161 -7.41 0.13 10.74
CA SER A 161 -7.92 0.96 11.86
C SER A 161 -7.37 2.39 11.81
N HIS A 162 -6.06 2.54 11.57
CA HIS A 162 -5.43 3.86 11.43
C HIS A 162 -5.97 4.63 10.22
N THR A 163 -6.17 3.94 9.08
CA THR A 163 -6.66 4.58 7.85
C THR A 163 -8.07 5.13 8.01
N GLN A 164 -8.96 4.42 8.71
CA GLN A 164 -10.29 4.92 9.06
C GLN A 164 -10.22 6.17 9.94
N SER A 165 -9.37 6.15 10.97
CA SER A 165 -9.18 7.27 11.88
C SER A 165 -8.59 8.48 11.14
N LEU A 166 -7.58 8.28 10.29
CA LEU A 166 -6.95 9.32 9.49
C LEU A 166 -7.95 9.95 8.51
N ARG A 167 -8.79 9.13 7.86
CA ARG A 167 -9.85 9.60 6.96
C ARG A 167 -10.83 10.51 7.69
N HIS A 168 -11.25 10.13 8.88
CA HIS A 168 -12.14 10.96 9.69
C HIS A 168 -11.48 12.26 10.15
N PHE A 169 -10.22 12.19 10.58
CA PHE A 169 -9.46 13.37 11.00
C PHE A 169 -9.31 14.40 9.87
N LEU A 170 -9.12 13.94 8.63
CA LEU A 170 -8.89 14.80 7.46
C LEU A 170 -10.16 15.15 6.68
N LYS A 171 -11.36 14.78 7.15
CA LYS A 171 -12.62 14.92 6.40
C LYS A 171 -12.92 16.34 5.90
N ASP A 172 -12.49 17.34 6.64
CA ASP A 172 -12.73 18.77 6.32
C ASP A 172 -11.48 19.44 5.69
N SER A 173 -10.47 18.64 5.29
CA SER A 173 -9.25 19.12 4.63
C SER A 173 -9.27 18.89 3.11
N SER A 174 -8.23 19.38 2.43
CA SER A 174 -8.00 19.10 1.00
C SER A 174 -7.46 17.70 0.73
N VAL A 175 -7.09 16.93 1.76
CA VAL A 175 -6.47 15.61 1.65
C VAL A 175 -7.51 14.51 1.82
N ARG A 176 -7.69 13.71 0.80
CA ARG A 176 -8.58 12.54 0.83
C ARG A 176 -7.81 11.29 1.17
N VAL A 177 -8.40 10.38 1.96
CA VAL A 177 -7.74 9.15 2.40
C VAL A 177 -8.48 7.93 1.84
N PHE A 178 -7.76 7.19 0.99
CA PHE A 178 -8.24 5.96 0.36
C PHE A 178 -7.57 4.75 1.00
N GLU A 179 -8.29 3.67 1.04
CA GLU A 179 -7.75 2.36 1.41
C GLU A 179 -7.98 1.37 0.28
N LEU A 180 -6.90 0.76 -0.19
CA LEU A 180 -6.92 -0.27 -1.22
C LEU A 180 -6.69 -1.62 -0.56
N MET A 181 -7.66 -2.52 -0.67
CA MET A 181 -7.69 -3.82 0.00
C MET A 181 -7.66 -4.96 -1.02
N PRO A 182 -6.46 -5.37 -1.50
CA PRO A 182 -6.33 -6.48 -2.43
C PRO A 182 -6.59 -7.83 -1.76
N PRO A 183 -7.10 -8.83 -2.51
CA PRO A 183 -7.03 -10.24 -2.16
C PRO A 183 -5.63 -10.81 -2.44
N LEU A 184 -5.51 -12.11 -2.66
CA LEU A 184 -4.27 -12.72 -3.19
C LEU A 184 -3.98 -12.17 -4.59
N VAL A 185 -2.76 -11.66 -4.78
CA VAL A 185 -2.31 -11.06 -6.05
C VAL A 185 -1.07 -11.79 -6.55
N ASN A 186 -1.03 -12.12 -7.85
CA ASN A 186 0.10 -12.80 -8.47
C ASN A 186 1.31 -11.86 -8.58
N THR A 187 2.17 -11.92 -7.58
CA THR A 187 3.40 -11.13 -7.48
C THR A 187 4.50 -11.95 -6.79
N GLU A 188 5.74 -11.51 -6.91
CA GLU A 188 6.86 -12.11 -6.17
C GLU A 188 6.63 -12.07 -4.64
N PHE A 189 5.95 -11.03 -4.15
CA PHE A 189 5.58 -10.87 -2.75
C PHE A 189 4.75 -12.05 -2.19
N SER A 190 3.88 -12.63 -2.99
CA SER A 190 2.94 -13.68 -2.58
C SER A 190 3.34 -15.09 -3.05
N LYS A 191 4.55 -15.24 -3.60
CA LYS A 191 5.02 -16.51 -4.18
C LYS A 191 4.94 -17.68 -3.20
N GLU A 192 5.34 -17.47 -1.95
CA GLU A 192 5.36 -18.52 -0.91
C GLU A 192 3.96 -18.95 -0.43
N ILE A 193 2.92 -18.18 -0.77
CA ILE A 193 1.53 -18.43 -0.36
C ILE A 193 0.61 -18.75 -1.55
N GLY A 194 1.18 -19.23 -2.67
CA GLY A 194 0.40 -19.59 -3.85
C GLY A 194 -0.06 -18.41 -4.69
N GLY A 195 0.75 -17.35 -4.73
CA GLY A 195 0.47 -16.12 -5.47
C GLY A 195 0.11 -16.32 -6.94
N GLU A 196 0.56 -17.42 -7.57
CA GLU A 196 0.23 -17.76 -8.95
C GLU A 196 -1.28 -17.98 -9.20
N LYS A 197 -2.05 -18.26 -8.13
CA LYS A 197 -3.51 -18.38 -8.16
C LYS A 197 -4.23 -17.04 -7.97
N GLY A 198 -3.47 -16.01 -7.60
CA GLY A 198 -4.02 -14.67 -7.34
C GLY A 198 -4.35 -13.90 -8.61
N ILE A 199 -5.06 -12.80 -8.45
CA ILE A 199 -5.39 -11.90 -9.55
C ILE A 199 -4.13 -11.21 -10.07
N HIS A 200 -4.16 -10.75 -11.33
CA HIS A 200 -3.04 -9.98 -11.88
C HIS A 200 -2.93 -8.60 -11.20
N PRO A 201 -1.72 -8.10 -10.87
CA PRO A 201 -1.57 -6.83 -10.15
C PRO A 201 -2.09 -5.60 -10.90
N SER A 202 -2.22 -5.66 -12.23
CA SER A 202 -2.85 -4.59 -13.01
C SER A 202 -4.34 -4.37 -12.68
N VAL A 203 -5.05 -5.41 -12.23
CA VAL A 203 -6.44 -5.29 -11.78
C VAL A 203 -6.51 -4.40 -10.54
N VAL A 204 -5.59 -4.59 -9.60
CA VAL A 204 -5.48 -3.76 -8.39
C VAL A 204 -5.20 -2.29 -8.74
N ALA A 205 -4.30 -2.06 -9.69
CA ALA A 205 -3.99 -0.71 -10.18
C ALA A 205 -5.20 -0.04 -10.84
N GLN A 206 -5.95 -0.80 -11.65
CA GLN A 206 -7.16 -0.28 -12.32
C GLN A 206 -8.27 0.04 -11.33
N ASP A 207 -8.48 -0.79 -10.30
CA ASP A 207 -9.49 -0.55 -9.27
C ASP A 207 -9.15 0.72 -8.46
N LEU A 208 -7.87 0.95 -8.16
CA LEU A 208 -7.45 2.22 -7.54
C LEU A 208 -7.74 3.42 -8.45
N PHE A 209 -7.42 3.33 -9.74
CA PHE A 209 -7.68 4.40 -10.70
C PHE A 209 -9.17 4.76 -10.75
N ASN A 210 -10.05 3.76 -10.83
CA ASN A 210 -11.48 3.93 -10.83
C ASN A 210 -11.96 4.57 -9.51
N ALA A 211 -11.46 4.06 -8.38
CA ALA A 211 -11.81 4.56 -7.05
C ALA A 211 -11.43 6.03 -6.83
N LEU A 212 -10.26 6.46 -7.32
CA LEU A 212 -9.84 7.87 -7.29
C LEU A 212 -10.79 8.73 -8.11
N THR A 213 -11.21 8.26 -9.29
CA THR A 213 -12.15 8.97 -10.17
C THR A 213 -13.54 9.12 -9.53
N GLU A 214 -14.02 8.04 -8.92
CA GLU A 214 -15.36 7.94 -8.32
C GLU A 214 -15.43 8.47 -6.88
N ASN A 215 -14.28 8.78 -6.26
CA ASN A 215 -14.17 9.10 -4.83
C ASN A 215 -14.67 7.95 -3.93
N LYS A 216 -14.38 6.71 -4.31
CA LYS A 216 -14.67 5.52 -3.51
C LYS A 216 -13.53 5.27 -2.55
N PHE A 217 -13.69 5.64 -1.29
CA PHE A 217 -12.61 5.67 -0.30
C PHE A 217 -12.17 4.29 0.21
N GLU A 218 -13.04 3.29 0.15
CA GLU A 218 -12.74 1.89 0.53
C GLU A 218 -12.85 1.02 -0.72
N VAL A 219 -11.71 0.49 -1.15
CA VAL A 219 -11.56 -0.24 -2.40
C VAL A 219 -11.34 -1.72 -2.10
N HIS A 220 -12.43 -2.47 -2.06
CA HIS A 220 -12.42 -3.91 -1.92
C HIS A 220 -12.19 -4.54 -3.30
N VAL A 221 -10.94 -4.90 -3.60
CA VAL A 221 -10.54 -5.42 -4.91
C VAL A 221 -10.98 -6.88 -5.07
N GLY A 222 -11.56 -7.23 -6.20
CA GLY A 222 -11.95 -8.60 -6.54
C GLY A 222 -12.79 -9.25 -5.43
N ASP A 223 -12.40 -10.44 -4.99
CA ASP A 223 -13.13 -11.23 -3.98
C ASP A 223 -13.15 -10.60 -2.59
N THR A 224 -12.33 -9.57 -2.33
CA THR A 224 -12.34 -8.87 -1.04
C THR A 224 -13.71 -8.32 -0.71
N ALA A 225 -14.50 -7.89 -1.72
CA ALA A 225 -15.85 -7.38 -1.48
C ALA A 225 -16.78 -8.45 -0.90
N ALA A 226 -16.73 -9.67 -1.43
CA ALA A 226 -17.53 -10.80 -0.93
C ALA A 226 -17.10 -11.22 0.47
N ILE A 227 -15.78 -11.31 0.72
CA ILE A 227 -15.22 -11.63 2.04
C ILE A 227 -15.62 -10.57 3.08
N TYR A 228 -15.57 -9.30 2.71
CA TYR A 228 -16.01 -8.21 3.60
C TYR A 228 -17.49 -8.37 3.99
N GLN A 229 -18.38 -8.58 3.04
CA GLN A 229 -19.81 -8.77 3.33
C GLN A 229 -20.04 -10.01 4.20
N LEU A 230 -19.32 -11.10 3.92
CA LEU A 230 -19.39 -12.31 4.72
C LEU A 230 -18.86 -12.08 6.15
N SER A 231 -17.83 -11.30 6.32
CA SER A 231 -17.27 -10.96 7.65
C SER A 231 -18.27 -10.18 8.52
N LEU A 232 -19.13 -9.37 7.91
CA LEU A 232 -20.18 -8.62 8.62
C LEU A 232 -21.38 -9.49 9.00
N SER A 233 -21.74 -10.45 8.15
CA SER A 233 -22.91 -11.32 8.36
C SER A 233 -22.60 -12.62 9.10
N SER A 234 -21.45 -13.22 8.85
CA SER A 234 -21.00 -14.49 9.44
C SER A 234 -19.48 -14.51 9.62
N PRO A 235 -18.92 -13.85 10.68
CA PRO A 235 -17.47 -13.76 10.89
C PRO A 235 -16.76 -15.12 10.94
N LYS A 236 -17.39 -16.12 11.54
CA LYS A 236 -16.85 -17.47 11.63
C LYS A 236 -16.74 -18.14 10.26
N GLU A 237 -17.72 -17.96 9.40
CA GLU A 237 -17.71 -18.49 8.03
C GLU A 237 -16.65 -17.77 7.18
N ALA A 238 -16.58 -16.44 7.27
CA ALA A 238 -15.54 -15.67 6.60
C ALA A 238 -14.13 -16.15 6.99
N PHE A 239 -13.90 -16.41 8.28
CA PHE A 239 -12.64 -16.97 8.77
C PHE A 239 -12.35 -18.34 8.16
N ASN A 240 -13.34 -19.23 8.09
CA ASN A 240 -13.18 -20.55 7.49
C ASN A 240 -12.87 -20.45 5.99
N VAL A 241 -13.56 -19.58 5.25
CA VAL A 241 -13.33 -19.38 3.80
C VAL A 241 -11.90 -18.86 3.53
N MET A 242 -11.41 -17.98 4.39
CA MET A 242 -10.04 -17.43 4.24
C MET A 242 -8.93 -18.43 4.60
N ASN A 243 -9.25 -19.53 5.31
CA ASN A 243 -8.25 -20.41 5.92
C ASN A 243 -8.39 -21.89 5.51
N ASN A 244 -9.26 -22.21 4.56
CA ASN A 244 -9.41 -23.50 3.89
C ASN A 244 -8.92 -23.38 2.44
#